data_e852975eb5e9b1854d4b70733e55a33a
#
_entry.id   e852975eb5e9b1854d4b70733e55a33a
#
_cell.length_a   1.000
_cell.length_b   1.000
_cell.length_c   1.000
_cell.angle_alpha   90.00
_cell.angle_beta   90.00
_cell.angle_gamma   90.00
#
_symmetry.space_group_name_H-M   'P 1'
#
loop_
_entity.id
_entity.type
_entity.pdbx_description
1 polymer ?
#
loop_
_entity_poly.entity_id
_entity_poly.type
_entity_poly.pdbx_seq_one_letter_code
_entity_poly.pdbx_strand_id
1 'polypeptide(L)'
;MIIADLHIHGRYSQATSKALDIANLEKYAKIKGVDLLGTGDFTHPKWIEEIKQNLTENSTGILRTKTGFPFILQTEISLIYSQDGKGRRIHNVVLAPDLEVVQQITDYLLTKGRIDYDGRPIFKIPCPEFVSELRKISKKIEVIPAHIWTPWFSLFGSMSGFDSIKDCFQDQTKHINALETGLSSDPAMNWRLSQLD
;
A
#
# COMPACT_ATOMS: atom_id res chain seq x y z
N MET A 1 -22.79 5.08 -6.90
CA MET A 1 -21.51 4.32 -7.08
C MET A 1 -20.44 5.15 -6.39
N ILE A 2 -19.55 4.55 -5.61
CA ILE A 2 -18.39 5.22 -4.99
C ILE A 2 -17.17 4.79 -5.77
N ILE A 3 -16.37 5.76 -6.23
CA ILE A 3 -15.09 5.53 -6.91
C ILE A 3 -13.97 5.82 -5.91
N ALA A 4 -13.15 4.83 -5.61
CA ALA A 4 -12.02 4.95 -4.70
C ALA A 4 -10.70 4.72 -5.43
N ASP A 5 -9.70 5.56 -5.17
CA ASP A 5 -8.31 5.33 -5.57
C ASP A 5 -7.49 5.07 -4.29
N LEU A 6 -7.12 3.82 -4.09
CA LEU A 6 -6.47 3.32 -2.87
C LEU A 6 -4.96 3.08 -3.03
N HIS A 7 -4.39 3.47 -4.17
CA HIS A 7 -2.96 3.34 -4.40
C HIS A 7 -2.39 4.60 -5.04
N ILE A 8 -2.01 5.54 -4.19
CA ILE A 8 -1.38 6.80 -4.61
C ILE A 8 -0.10 7.06 -3.81
N HIS A 9 0.65 8.06 -4.25
CA HIS A 9 1.85 8.55 -3.58
C HIS A 9 1.76 10.04 -3.27
N GLY A 10 2.43 10.45 -2.19
CA GLY A 10 2.62 11.85 -1.82
C GLY A 10 3.87 12.47 -2.45
N ARG A 11 4.11 13.75 -2.15
CA ARG A 11 5.23 14.54 -2.71
C ARG A 11 6.63 14.07 -2.30
N TYR A 12 6.74 13.16 -1.32
CA TYR A 12 8.02 12.64 -0.82
C TYR A 12 8.44 11.32 -1.47
N SER A 13 7.60 10.72 -2.31
CA SER A 13 7.98 9.59 -3.13
C SER A 13 8.83 10.00 -4.32
N GLN A 14 9.76 9.12 -4.73
CA GLN A 14 10.53 9.31 -5.95
C GLN A 14 9.62 9.33 -7.18
N ALA A 15 10.02 10.11 -8.18
CA ALA A 15 9.29 10.27 -9.45
C ALA A 15 7.89 10.87 -9.32
N THR A 16 7.54 11.49 -8.18
CA THR A 16 6.27 12.21 -7.99
C THR A 16 6.45 13.71 -8.06
N SER A 17 5.35 14.44 -8.31
CA SER A 17 5.34 15.90 -8.29
C SER A 17 5.47 16.43 -6.87
N LYS A 18 6.30 17.45 -6.65
CA LYS A 18 6.37 18.18 -5.38
C LYS A 18 5.08 18.93 -5.02
N ALA A 19 4.16 19.10 -5.98
CA ALA A 19 2.85 19.70 -5.77
C ALA A 19 1.79 18.70 -5.23
N LEU A 20 2.13 17.44 -5.00
CA LEU A 20 1.20 16.42 -4.46
C LEU A 20 1.05 16.57 -2.94
N ASP A 21 0.49 17.70 -2.50
CA ASP A 21 0.01 17.90 -1.12
C ASP A 21 -1.48 17.51 -0.99
N ILE A 22 -1.98 17.45 0.23
CA ILE A 22 -3.35 17.03 0.53
C ILE A 22 -4.39 17.89 -0.21
N ALA A 23 -4.17 19.21 -0.33
CA ALA A 23 -5.10 20.11 -1.00
C ALA A 23 -5.18 19.85 -2.52
N ASN A 24 -4.03 19.62 -3.16
CA ASN A 24 -3.98 19.27 -4.58
C ASN A 24 -4.49 17.86 -4.84
N LEU A 25 -4.19 16.90 -3.95
CA LEU A 25 -4.76 15.54 -4.06
C LEU A 25 -6.29 15.59 -4.03
N GLU A 26 -6.90 16.28 -3.07
CA GLU A 26 -8.35 16.51 -3.02
C GLU A 26 -8.88 17.18 -4.29
N LYS A 27 -8.24 18.29 -4.71
CA LYS A 27 -8.65 19.04 -5.91
C LYS A 27 -8.71 18.14 -7.14
N TYR A 28 -7.65 17.38 -7.39
CA TYR A 28 -7.59 16.53 -8.58
C TYR A 28 -8.44 15.26 -8.46
N ALA A 29 -8.63 14.72 -7.27
CA ALA A 29 -9.60 13.66 -7.02
C ALA A 29 -11.01 14.09 -7.43
N LYS A 30 -11.46 15.25 -6.99
CA LYS A 30 -12.76 15.84 -7.37
C LYS A 30 -12.88 16.03 -8.88
N ILE A 31 -11.85 16.55 -9.55
CA ILE A 31 -11.85 16.75 -11.03
C ILE A 31 -11.96 15.41 -11.76
N LYS A 32 -11.34 14.35 -11.24
CA LYS A 32 -11.37 13.00 -11.82
C LYS A 32 -12.61 12.19 -11.45
N GLY A 33 -13.48 12.70 -10.57
CA GLY A 33 -14.65 11.99 -10.08
C GLY A 33 -14.33 10.87 -9.08
N VAL A 34 -13.20 10.99 -8.35
CA VAL A 34 -12.85 10.07 -7.26
C VAL A 34 -13.53 10.55 -5.99
N ASP A 35 -14.23 9.65 -5.30
CA ASP A 35 -15.01 9.93 -4.10
C ASP A 35 -14.26 9.62 -2.80
N LEU A 36 -13.25 8.73 -2.83
CA LEU A 36 -12.41 8.34 -1.70
C LEU A 36 -10.98 8.15 -2.17
N LEU A 37 -10.02 8.74 -1.47
CA LEU A 37 -8.61 8.69 -1.84
C LEU A 37 -7.76 8.06 -0.74
N GLY A 38 -6.76 7.25 -1.11
CA GLY A 38 -5.68 6.89 -0.21
C GLY A 38 -4.86 8.12 0.20
N THR A 39 -4.24 8.10 1.38
CA THR A 39 -3.33 9.21 1.77
C THR A 39 -2.00 9.15 1.03
N GLY A 40 -1.60 7.96 0.58
CA GLY A 40 -0.22 7.70 0.17
C GLY A 40 0.74 7.73 1.37
N ASP A 41 1.80 7.00 1.28
CA ASP A 41 3.09 7.16 1.96
C ASP A 41 3.08 7.49 3.46
N PHE A 42 2.09 7.04 4.24
CA PHE A 42 1.92 7.41 5.64
C PHE A 42 3.14 7.05 6.53
N THR A 43 4.03 6.19 6.08
CA THR A 43 5.26 5.86 6.81
C THR A 43 6.33 6.94 6.74
N HIS A 44 6.28 7.84 5.73
CA HIS A 44 7.27 8.90 5.59
C HIS A 44 7.09 9.99 6.65
N PRO A 45 8.14 10.33 7.47
CA PRO A 45 7.99 11.19 8.66
C PRO A 45 7.44 12.59 8.38
N LYS A 46 7.82 13.20 7.26
CA LYS A 46 7.29 14.53 6.88
C LYS A 46 5.87 14.45 6.34
N TRP A 47 5.53 13.33 5.66
CA TRP A 47 4.21 13.18 5.07
C TRP A 47 3.14 12.88 6.11
N ILE A 48 3.44 12.03 7.11
CA ILE A 48 2.49 11.76 8.19
C ILE A 48 2.17 13.03 9.00
N GLU A 49 3.12 13.94 9.17
CA GLU A 49 2.83 15.23 9.81
C GLU A 49 1.91 16.12 8.94
N GLU A 50 2.08 16.13 7.61
CA GLU A 50 1.15 16.83 6.71
C GLU A 50 -0.26 16.19 6.76
N ILE A 51 -0.36 14.87 6.80
CA ILE A 51 -1.62 14.15 6.98
C ILE A 51 -2.31 14.63 8.26
N LYS A 52 -1.63 14.57 9.40
CA LYS A 52 -2.18 14.99 10.72
C LYS A 52 -2.59 16.47 10.76
N GLN A 53 -1.89 17.34 10.04
CA GLN A 53 -2.21 18.78 10.00
C GLN A 53 -3.43 19.11 9.13
N ASN A 54 -3.68 18.33 8.10
CA ASN A 54 -4.68 18.64 7.07
C ASN A 54 -5.92 17.74 7.10
N LEU A 55 -5.85 16.59 7.77
CA LEU A 55 -6.94 15.64 7.88
C LEU A 55 -7.36 15.46 9.33
N THR A 56 -8.66 15.32 9.54
CA THR A 56 -9.24 14.99 10.85
C THR A 56 -9.72 13.56 10.83
N GLU A 57 -9.23 12.77 11.79
CA GLU A 57 -9.65 11.38 11.99
C GLU A 57 -11.01 11.32 12.71
N ASN A 58 -11.77 10.29 12.41
CA ASN A 58 -13.00 9.94 13.12
C ASN A 58 -13.00 8.45 13.49
N SER A 59 -14.02 8.02 14.22
CA SER A 59 -14.15 6.63 14.68
C SER A 59 -14.40 5.59 13.56
N THR A 60 -14.56 6.03 12.31
CA THR A 60 -14.88 5.13 11.18
C THR A 60 -13.64 4.69 10.39
N GLY A 61 -12.44 5.22 10.69
CA GLY A 61 -11.22 4.99 9.91
C GLY A 61 -11.13 5.85 8.64
N ILE A 62 -12.11 6.73 8.40
CA ILE A 62 -12.09 7.69 7.29
C ILE A 62 -11.66 9.05 7.81
N LEU A 63 -10.53 9.54 7.32
CA LEU A 63 -10.06 10.88 7.60
C LEU A 63 -10.74 11.87 6.65
N ARG A 64 -10.91 13.13 7.10
CA ARG A 64 -11.55 14.15 6.27
C ARG A 64 -10.76 15.45 6.25
N THR A 65 -10.71 16.08 5.08
CA THR A 65 -10.24 17.48 4.97
C THR A 65 -11.25 18.44 5.61
N LYS A 66 -10.85 19.71 5.74
CA LYS A 66 -11.77 20.78 6.21
C LYS A 66 -13.00 20.96 5.32
N THR A 67 -12.92 20.58 4.05
CA THR A 67 -14.06 20.62 3.10
C THR A 67 -14.92 19.36 3.15
N GLY A 68 -14.54 18.35 3.96
CA GLY A 68 -15.25 17.09 4.13
C GLY A 68 -14.84 15.97 3.17
N PHE A 69 -13.86 16.18 2.28
CA PHE A 69 -13.41 15.15 1.34
C PHE A 69 -12.74 13.99 2.09
N PRO A 70 -13.13 12.72 1.79
CA PRO A 70 -12.67 11.56 2.55
C PRO A 70 -11.33 11.00 2.04
N PHE A 71 -10.50 10.60 3.01
CA PHE A 71 -9.25 9.85 2.80
C PHE A 71 -9.23 8.59 3.66
N ILE A 72 -8.48 7.58 3.22
CA ILE A 72 -8.13 6.40 4.00
C ILE A 72 -6.61 6.32 4.16
N LEU A 73 -6.13 5.92 5.33
CA LEU A 73 -4.69 5.77 5.60
C LEU A 73 -4.11 4.64 4.75
N GLN A 74 -3.22 5.00 3.83
CA GLN A 74 -2.61 4.11 2.83
C GLN A 74 -1.12 4.40 2.69
N THR A 75 -0.34 3.35 2.47
CA THR A 75 1.07 3.43 2.06
C THR A 75 1.41 2.27 1.15
N GLU A 76 2.47 2.38 0.34
CA GLU A 76 3.07 1.27 -0.38
C GLU A 76 4.42 0.91 0.25
N ILE A 77 4.67 -0.38 0.47
CA ILE A 77 5.91 -0.91 1.03
C ILE A 77 6.57 -1.85 0.02
N SER A 78 7.85 -1.60 -0.26
CA SER A 78 8.67 -2.44 -1.13
C SER A 78 9.43 -3.49 -0.32
N LEU A 79 9.19 -4.77 -0.62
CA LEU A 79 9.88 -5.90 0.00
C LEU A 79 10.88 -6.50 -0.99
N ILE A 80 12.17 -6.57 -0.59
CA ILE A 80 13.23 -7.17 -1.39
C ILE A 80 13.96 -8.20 -0.54
N TYR A 81 13.84 -9.48 -0.89
CA TYR A 81 14.42 -10.58 -0.13
C TYR A 81 14.79 -11.77 -1.03
N SER A 82 15.41 -12.80 -0.48
CA SER A 82 15.69 -14.04 -1.20
C SER A 82 14.81 -15.16 -0.66
N GLN A 83 14.20 -15.91 -1.58
CA GLN A 83 13.42 -17.11 -1.27
C GLN A 83 13.67 -18.17 -2.35
N ASP A 84 13.95 -19.40 -1.94
CA ASP A 84 14.23 -20.54 -2.83
C ASP A 84 15.38 -20.26 -3.81
N GLY A 85 16.43 -19.56 -3.35
CA GLY A 85 17.60 -19.19 -4.15
C GLY A 85 17.36 -18.09 -5.19
N LYS A 86 16.15 -17.49 -5.23
CA LYS A 86 15.77 -16.41 -6.15
C LYS A 86 15.60 -15.08 -5.41
N GLY A 87 16.05 -13.97 -6.01
CA GLY A 87 15.74 -12.63 -5.52
C GLY A 87 14.28 -12.28 -5.79
N ARG A 88 13.53 -11.95 -4.74
CA ARG A 88 12.11 -11.57 -4.80
C ARG A 88 11.97 -10.07 -4.56
N ARG A 89 11.06 -9.45 -5.30
CA ARG A 89 10.74 -8.03 -5.18
C ARG A 89 9.24 -7.85 -5.30
N ILE A 90 8.60 -7.49 -4.20
CA ILE A 90 7.13 -7.40 -4.12
C ILE A 90 6.77 -6.06 -3.50
N HIS A 91 5.86 -5.34 -4.14
CA HIS A 91 5.20 -4.18 -3.57
C HIS A 91 3.88 -4.58 -2.93
N ASN A 92 3.58 -3.99 -1.80
CA ASN A 92 2.32 -4.18 -1.11
C ASN A 92 1.74 -2.84 -0.70
N VAL A 93 0.52 -2.58 -1.08
CA VAL A 93 -0.30 -1.53 -0.48
C VAL A 93 -0.75 -1.99 0.90
N VAL A 94 -0.64 -1.10 1.87
CA VAL A 94 -1.08 -1.32 3.25
C VAL A 94 -2.13 -0.27 3.59
N LEU A 95 -3.30 -0.71 4.02
CA LEU A 95 -4.34 0.14 4.58
C LEU A 95 -4.36 -0.01 6.09
N ALA A 96 -4.41 1.11 6.81
CA ALA A 96 -4.46 1.14 8.27
C ALA A 96 -5.81 1.72 8.76
N PRO A 97 -6.35 1.22 9.89
CA PRO A 97 -7.65 1.65 10.38
C PRO A 97 -7.64 3.03 11.05
N ASP A 98 -6.49 3.46 11.60
CA ASP A 98 -6.37 4.70 12.38
C ASP A 98 -4.89 5.13 12.50
N LEU A 99 -4.67 6.35 13.00
CA LEU A 99 -3.34 6.94 13.18
C LEU A 99 -2.51 6.25 14.27
N GLU A 100 -3.14 5.62 15.26
CA GLU A 100 -2.42 4.85 16.29
C GLU A 100 -1.79 3.61 15.67
N VAL A 101 -2.53 2.88 14.85
CA VAL A 101 -2.03 1.71 14.11
C VAL A 101 -0.95 2.13 13.11
N VAL A 102 -1.08 3.28 12.43
CA VAL A 102 -0.01 3.84 11.57
C VAL A 102 1.28 4.05 12.36
N GLN A 103 1.20 4.58 13.58
CA GLN A 103 2.39 4.76 14.42
C GLN A 103 3.03 3.42 14.76
N GLN A 104 2.25 2.41 15.15
CA GLN A 104 2.75 1.07 15.48
C GLN A 104 3.39 0.39 14.26
N ILE A 105 2.81 0.52 13.06
CA ILE A 105 3.42 0.05 11.80
C ILE A 105 4.76 0.75 11.57
N THR A 106 4.80 2.06 11.74
CA THR A 106 6.00 2.87 11.54
C THR A 106 7.10 2.47 12.51
N ASP A 107 6.78 2.28 13.79
CA ASP A 107 7.73 1.84 14.82
C ASP A 107 8.30 0.46 14.50
N TYR A 108 7.46 -0.48 14.06
CA TYR A 108 7.92 -1.80 13.59
C TYR A 108 8.90 -1.65 12.41
N LEU A 109 8.55 -0.88 11.39
CA LEU A 109 9.39 -0.69 10.20
C LEU A 109 10.72 -0.01 10.52
N LEU A 110 10.75 0.93 11.47
CA LEU A 110 11.97 1.56 11.97
C LEU A 110 12.95 0.56 12.59
N THR A 111 12.47 -0.56 13.15
CA THR A 111 13.37 -1.64 13.61
C THR A 111 14.04 -2.41 12.48
N LYS A 112 13.48 -2.32 11.26
CA LYS A 112 13.94 -3.04 10.07
C LYS A 112 14.76 -2.17 9.11
N GLY A 113 14.61 -0.84 9.17
CA GLY A 113 15.33 0.05 8.27
C GLY A 113 14.87 1.50 8.32
N ARG A 114 15.31 2.30 7.35
CA ARG A 114 14.98 3.70 7.20
C ARG A 114 13.66 3.90 6.45
N ILE A 115 12.95 4.97 6.79
CA ILE A 115 11.67 5.35 6.18
C ILE A 115 11.65 6.79 5.64
N ASP A 116 12.76 7.52 5.75
CA ASP A 116 12.85 8.98 5.55
C ASP A 116 13.44 9.40 4.18
N TYR A 117 13.72 8.45 3.30
CA TYR A 117 14.37 8.71 2.01
C TYR A 117 13.43 8.59 0.80
N ASP A 118 12.30 7.91 0.95
CA ASP A 118 11.28 7.71 -0.08
C ASP A 118 9.92 7.48 0.59
N GLY A 119 8.84 7.95 0.00
CA GLY A 119 7.47 7.65 0.46
C GLY A 119 7.15 6.16 0.41
N ARG A 120 7.83 5.41 -0.48
CA ARG A 120 7.76 3.95 -0.61
C ARG A 120 9.08 3.32 -0.14
N PRO A 121 9.27 3.11 1.17
CA PRO A 121 10.51 2.55 1.70
C PRO A 121 10.71 1.07 1.34
N ILE A 122 11.98 0.66 1.26
CA ILE A 122 12.38 -0.71 0.89
C ILE A 122 12.88 -1.45 2.13
N PHE A 123 12.39 -2.68 2.33
CA PHE A 123 12.80 -3.54 3.44
C PHE A 123 13.22 -4.93 2.98
N LYS A 124 14.19 -5.52 3.71
CA LYS A 124 14.60 -6.92 3.54
C LYS A 124 13.76 -7.83 4.45
N ILE A 125 12.45 -7.86 4.22
CA ILE A 125 11.48 -8.64 5.00
C ILE A 125 10.77 -9.59 4.04
N PRO A 126 10.69 -10.91 4.31
CA PRO A 126 9.85 -11.83 3.56
C PRO A 126 8.35 -11.47 3.66
N CYS A 127 7.60 -11.64 2.57
CA CYS A 127 6.16 -11.33 2.56
C CYS A 127 5.37 -12.02 3.70
N PRO A 128 5.59 -13.32 4.02
CA PRO A 128 4.88 -13.96 5.13
C PRO A 128 5.19 -13.31 6.49
N GLU A 129 6.46 -13.00 6.75
CA GLU A 129 6.86 -12.29 7.99
C GLU A 129 6.19 -10.92 8.07
N PHE A 130 6.22 -10.15 6.98
CA PHE A 130 5.62 -8.83 6.92
C PHE A 130 4.13 -8.86 7.28
N VAL A 131 3.35 -9.75 6.63
CA VAL A 131 1.91 -9.89 6.91
C VAL A 131 1.69 -10.34 8.36
N SER A 132 2.43 -11.34 8.83
CA SER A 132 2.32 -11.85 10.20
C SER A 132 2.55 -10.76 11.24
N GLU A 133 3.59 -9.93 11.09
CA GLU A 133 3.90 -8.84 12.02
C GLU A 133 2.83 -7.74 12.00
N LEU A 134 2.37 -7.33 10.81
CA LEU A 134 1.28 -6.35 10.71
C LEU A 134 -0.02 -6.86 11.36
N ARG A 135 -0.34 -8.15 11.19
CA ARG A 135 -1.53 -8.77 11.81
C ARG A 135 -1.44 -8.87 13.34
N LYS A 136 -0.23 -8.90 13.93
CA LYS A 136 -0.04 -8.80 15.38
C LYS A 136 -0.34 -7.39 15.89
N ILE A 137 -0.03 -6.35 15.11
CA ILE A 137 -0.35 -4.96 15.42
C ILE A 137 -1.87 -4.77 15.40
N SER A 138 -2.53 -5.07 14.28
CA SER A 138 -3.98 -4.98 14.18
C SER A 138 -4.54 -5.96 13.14
N LYS A 139 -5.62 -6.65 13.52
CA LYS A 139 -6.39 -7.50 12.60
C LYS A 139 -7.18 -6.70 11.54
N LYS A 140 -7.24 -5.38 11.65
CA LYS A 140 -7.92 -4.48 10.71
C LYS A 140 -6.98 -3.93 9.62
N ILE A 141 -5.68 -4.23 9.68
CA ILE A 141 -4.75 -3.86 8.60
C ILE A 141 -5.02 -4.75 7.41
N GLU A 142 -5.14 -4.15 6.22
CA GLU A 142 -5.20 -4.88 4.96
C GLU A 142 -3.87 -4.74 4.21
N VAL A 143 -3.36 -5.88 3.75
CA VAL A 143 -2.17 -5.97 2.89
C VAL A 143 -2.62 -6.43 1.52
N ILE A 144 -2.40 -5.60 0.51
CA ILE A 144 -2.86 -5.81 -0.86
C ILE A 144 -1.63 -5.86 -1.78
N PRO A 145 -1.27 -7.01 -2.36
CA PRO A 145 -0.22 -7.07 -3.38
C PRO A 145 -0.51 -6.09 -4.51
N ALA A 146 0.45 -5.18 -4.74
CA ALA A 146 0.30 -4.09 -5.69
C ALA A 146 0.58 -4.56 -7.14
N HIS A 147 -0.17 -3.99 -8.11
CA HIS A 147 0.05 -4.16 -9.56
C HIS A 147 0.61 -5.54 -9.95
N ILE A 148 -0.10 -6.61 -9.61
CA ILE A 148 0.38 -8.01 -9.56
C ILE A 148 0.98 -8.56 -10.86
N TRP A 149 0.77 -7.91 -12.00
CA TRP A 149 1.24 -8.36 -13.33
C TRP A 149 2.41 -7.57 -13.89
N THR A 150 2.92 -6.54 -13.19
CA THR A 150 4.12 -5.83 -13.68
C THR A 150 5.34 -6.76 -13.65
N PRO A 151 6.30 -6.65 -14.59
CA PRO A 151 7.45 -7.57 -14.65
C PRO A 151 8.30 -7.59 -13.37
N TRP A 152 8.43 -6.45 -12.71
CA TRP A 152 9.19 -6.25 -11.48
C TRP A 152 8.30 -5.78 -10.34
N PHE A 153 8.69 -6.08 -9.11
CA PHE A 153 8.03 -5.62 -7.88
C PHE A 153 6.57 -6.04 -7.76
N SER A 154 6.20 -7.18 -8.31
CA SER A 154 4.82 -7.66 -8.31
C SER A 154 4.72 -9.15 -8.02
N LEU A 155 3.53 -9.57 -7.55
CA LEU A 155 3.26 -10.94 -7.12
C LEU A 155 3.52 -11.96 -8.23
N PHE A 156 3.01 -11.73 -9.43
CA PHE A 156 3.16 -12.62 -10.59
C PHE A 156 4.16 -12.10 -11.62
N GLY A 157 5.04 -11.18 -11.21
CA GLY A 157 6.03 -10.57 -12.08
C GLY A 157 7.04 -11.59 -12.62
N SER A 158 7.21 -11.61 -13.94
CA SER A 158 8.10 -12.57 -14.63
C SER A 158 9.57 -12.49 -14.20
N MET A 159 9.99 -11.33 -13.68
CA MET A 159 11.40 -11.08 -13.31
C MET A 159 11.70 -11.33 -11.83
N SER A 160 10.73 -11.14 -10.94
CA SER A 160 11.00 -11.20 -9.49
C SER A 160 9.81 -11.70 -8.65
N GLY A 161 8.74 -12.13 -9.31
CA GLY A 161 7.52 -12.61 -8.66
C GLY A 161 7.52 -14.10 -8.36
N PHE A 162 6.31 -14.62 -8.15
CA PHE A 162 6.00 -16.01 -7.82
C PHE A 162 4.99 -16.59 -8.79
N ASP A 163 4.84 -17.91 -8.79
CA ASP A 163 3.86 -18.59 -9.62
C ASP A 163 2.48 -18.71 -8.93
N SER A 164 2.45 -18.53 -7.60
CA SER A 164 1.21 -18.54 -6.83
C SER A 164 1.21 -17.58 -5.66
N ILE A 165 0.00 -17.17 -5.20
CA ILE A 165 -0.18 -16.39 -3.96
C ILE A 165 0.39 -17.15 -2.77
N LYS A 166 0.16 -18.47 -2.73
CA LYS A 166 0.62 -19.36 -1.66
C LYS A 166 2.15 -19.43 -1.57
N ASP A 167 2.86 -19.41 -2.70
CA ASP A 167 4.33 -19.43 -2.69
C ASP A 167 4.89 -18.13 -2.12
N CYS A 168 4.22 -16.99 -2.38
CA CYS A 168 4.62 -15.69 -1.87
C CYS A 168 4.29 -15.51 -0.38
N PHE A 169 3.06 -15.82 0.02
CA PHE A 169 2.55 -15.50 1.37
C PHE A 169 2.46 -16.70 2.31
N GLN A 170 2.69 -17.90 1.82
CA GLN A 170 2.71 -19.18 2.58
C GLN A 170 1.44 -19.34 3.45
N ASP A 171 1.59 -19.56 4.77
CA ASP A 171 0.49 -19.67 5.73
C ASP A 171 -0.29 -18.37 5.94
N GLN A 172 0.27 -17.22 5.53
CA GLN A 172 -0.36 -15.91 5.60
C GLN A 172 -1.30 -15.62 4.41
N THR A 173 -1.36 -16.48 3.40
CA THR A 173 -2.27 -16.35 2.24
C THR A 173 -3.74 -16.10 2.67
N LYS A 174 -4.17 -16.72 3.77
CA LYS A 174 -5.52 -16.54 4.37
C LYS A 174 -5.82 -15.10 4.82
N HIS A 175 -4.83 -14.23 4.85
CA HIS A 175 -4.94 -12.82 5.24
C HIS A 175 -4.78 -11.86 4.06
N ILE A 176 -4.67 -12.38 2.84
CA ILE A 176 -4.65 -11.59 1.60
C ILE A 176 -6.07 -11.61 1.02
N ASN A 177 -6.81 -10.52 1.26
CA ASN A 177 -8.23 -10.41 0.92
C ASN A 177 -8.47 -9.69 -0.42
N ALA A 178 -7.44 -9.03 -0.97
CA ALA A 178 -7.53 -8.25 -2.20
C ALA A 178 -6.20 -8.25 -2.95
N LEU A 179 -6.26 -7.99 -4.26
CA LEU A 179 -5.12 -7.87 -5.17
C LEU A 179 -5.36 -6.68 -6.11
N GLU A 180 -4.30 -5.94 -6.43
CA GLU A 180 -4.37 -4.89 -7.44
C GLU A 180 -4.06 -5.48 -8.82
N THR A 181 -5.06 -5.55 -9.69
CA THR A 181 -4.99 -6.21 -11.01
C THR A 181 -4.87 -5.26 -12.19
N GLY A 182 -4.89 -3.95 -11.97
CA GLY A 182 -4.81 -2.93 -13.02
C GLY A 182 -3.40 -2.74 -13.63
N LEU A 183 -3.19 -1.62 -14.31
CA LEU A 183 -1.97 -1.13 -14.95
C LEU A 183 -1.52 -1.92 -16.18
N SER A 184 -1.01 -3.15 -16.03
CA SER A 184 -0.36 -3.92 -17.11
C SER A 184 -1.17 -5.13 -17.56
N SER A 185 -2.26 -5.45 -16.86
CA SER A 185 -3.09 -6.62 -17.15
C SER A 185 -4.43 -6.22 -17.75
N ASP A 186 -4.92 -7.04 -18.64
CA ASP A 186 -6.31 -7.05 -19.02
C ASP A 186 -7.11 -8.11 -18.24
N PRO A 187 -8.44 -8.09 -18.25
CA PRO A 187 -9.25 -9.08 -17.56
C PRO A 187 -8.94 -10.52 -17.97
N ALA A 188 -8.54 -10.77 -19.22
CA ALA A 188 -8.24 -12.11 -19.72
C ALA A 188 -7.00 -12.73 -19.03
N MET A 189 -6.05 -11.95 -18.54
CA MET A 189 -4.93 -12.46 -17.74
C MET A 189 -5.41 -12.94 -16.38
N ASN A 190 -6.29 -12.19 -15.73
CA ASN A 190 -6.86 -12.56 -14.43
C ASN A 190 -7.64 -13.88 -14.54
N TRP A 191 -8.45 -14.06 -15.57
CA TRP A 191 -9.27 -15.26 -15.80
C TRP A 191 -8.47 -16.53 -16.09
N ARG A 192 -7.16 -16.44 -16.36
CA ARG A 192 -6.29 -17.61 -16.57
C ARG A 192 -5.80 -18.24 -15.28
N LEU A 193 -5.94 -17.54 -14.16
CA LEU A 193 -5.50 -18.01 -12.84
C LEU A 193 -6.72 -18.25 -11.94
N SER A 194 -7.05 -19.52 -11.71
CA SER A 194 -8.12 -19.92 -10.79
C SER A 194 -7.95 -19.41 -9.35
N GLN A 195 -6.74 -18.98 -8.99
CA GLN A 195 -6.47 -18.35 -7.68
C GLN A 195 -7.09 -16.95 -7.55
N LEU A 196 -7.57 -16.38 -8.67
CA LEU A 196 -8.18 -15.04 -8.73
C LEU A 196 -9.71 -15.10 -8.89
N ASP A 197 -10.29 -16.29 -8.90
CA ASP A 197 -11.75 -16.54 -9.00
C ASP A 197 -12.47 -16.30 -7.65
#